data_198f65c4eb11fea1b11733170a9a2554
#
_entry.id   198f65c4eb11fea1b11733170a9a2554
#
_cell.length_a   1.000
_cell.length_b   1.000
_cell.length_c   1.000
_cell.angle_alpha   90.00
_cell.angle_beta   90.00
_cell.angle_gamma   90.00
#
_symmetry.space_group_name_H-M   'P 1'
#
loop_
_entity.id
_entity.type
_entity.pdbx_description
1 polymer ?
#
loop_
_entity_poly.entity_id
_entity_poly.type
_entity_poly.pdbx_seq_one_letter_code
_entity_poly.pdbx_strand_id
1 'polypeptide(L)'
;MKKRLVLIAGVSVAISLFLLVVPTSRAQTKDEEQFMKRHEKEMTTFMEKCTGCHSAQRILAKKTSKEEWDKVLKVMAGKPHANISAEELERIQKWNDLMQSTISPRP
;
A
#
# COMPACT_ATOMS: atom_id res chain seq x y z
N MET A 1 -6.80 -27.40 -49.59
CA MET A 1 -7.58 -26.23 -49.17
C MET A 1 -8.34 -26.41 -47.83
N LYS A 2 -9.02 -27.56 -47.65
CA LYS A 2 -9.80 -27.80 -46.39
C LYS A 2 -8.92 -27.82 -45.11
N LYS A 3 -7.68 -28.35 -45.16
CA LYS A 3 -6.79 -28.39 -43.98
C LYS A 3 -6.29 -27.03 -43.53
N ARG A 4 -6.15 -26.05 -44.45
CA ARG A 4 -5.72 -24.68 -44.09
C ARG A 4 -6.82 -23.87 -43.41
N LEU A 5 -8.08 -24.13 -43.77
CA LEU A 5 -9.22 -23.46 -43.15
C LEU A 5 -9.42 -23.88 -41.67
N VAL A 6 -9.22 -25.18 -41.41
CA VAL A 6 -9.34 -25.69 -40.02
C VAL A 6 -8.26 -25.11 -39.11
N LEU A 7 -7.04 -24.94 -39.62
CA LEU A 7 -5.93 -24.32 -38.85
C LEU A 7 -6.20 -22.85 -38.49
N ILE A 8 -6.77 -22.08 -39.44
CA ILE A 8 -7.10 -20.67 -39.22
C ILE A 8 -8.22 -20.54 -38.18
N ALA A 9 -9.25 -21.39 -38.25
CA ALA A 9 -10.33 -21.41 -37.28
C ALA A 9 -9.84 -21.78 -35.87
N GLY A 10 -8.94 -22.76 -35.76
CA GLY A 10 -8.36 -23.16 -34.48
C GLY A 10 -7.53 -22.07 -33.81
N VAL A 11 -6.72 -21.35 -34.60
CA VAL A 11 -5.91 -20.22 -34.10
C VAL A 11 -6.80 -19.08 -33.65
N SER A 12 -7.87 -18.75 -34.37
CA SER A 12 -8.80 -17.71 -33.98
C SER A 12 -9.53 -17.98 -32.66
N VAL A 13 -9.95 -19.24 -32.44
CA VAL A 13 -10.61 -19.64 -31.18
C VAL A 13 -9.63 -19.57 -30.02
N ALA A 14 -8.37 -20.01 -30.20
CA ALA A 14 -7.35 -19.97 -29.17
C ALA A 14 -7.00 -18.51 -28.75
N ILE A 15 -6.91 -17.61 -29.72
CA ILE A 15 -6.66 -16.18 -29.45
C ILE A 15 -7.85 -15.56 -28.71
N SER A 16 -9.08 -15.90 -29.10
CA SER A 16 -10.28 -15.38 -28.41
C SER A 16 -10.39 -15.88 -26.96
N LEU A 17 -10.02 -17.14 -26.68
CA LEU A 17 -9.98 -17.66 -25.31
C LEU A 17 -8.87 -17.01 -24.47
N PHE A 18 -7.73 -16.72 -25.09
CA PHE A 18 -6.61 -16.07 -24.38
C PHE A 18 -6.95 -14.63 -23.96
N LEU A 19 -7.71 -13.91 -24.77
CA LEU A 19 -8.16 -12.55 -24.44
C LEU A 19 -9.17 -12.52 -23.28
N LEU A 20 -9.90 -13.61 -23.05
CA LEU A 20 -10.85 -13.71 -21.93
C LEU A 20 -10.17 -13.98 -20.57
N VAL A 21 -8.91 -14.42 -20.60
CA VAL A 21 -8.14 -14.78 -19.38
C VAL A 21 -7.17 -13.68 -18.96
N VAL A 22 -7.05 -12.57 -19.72
CA VAL A 22 -6.25 -11.43 -19.30
C VAL A 22 -6.87 -10.84 -18.03
N PRO A 23 -6.20 -10.92 -16.87
CA PRO A 23 -6.72 -10.30 -15.67
C PRO A 23 -6.88 -8.81 -15.94
N THR A 24 -8.09 -8.33 -15.89
CA THR A 24 -8.35 -6.89 -15.87
C THR A 24 -7.53 -6.30 -14.72
N SER A 25 -6.58 -5.45 -15.04
CA SER A 25 -5.85 -4.67 -14.04
C SER A 25 -6.89 -4.08 -13.09
N ARG A 26 -6.75 -4.37 -11.80
CA ARG A 26 -7.64 -3.83 -10.77
C ARG A 26 -7.69 -2.33 -10.92
N ALA A 27 -8.77 -1.80 -11.46
CA ALA A 27 -9.07 -0.40 -11.33
C ALA A 27 -9.18 -0.11 -9.82
N GLN A 28 -8.41 0.86 -9.34
CA GLN A 28 -8.56 1.34 -7.97
C GLN A 28 -10.03 1.70 -7.76
N THR A 29 -10.63 1.16 -6.71
CA THR A 29 -12.00 1.49 -6.40
C THR A 29 -12.09 2.97 -6.02
N LYS A 30 -13.21 3.61 -6.30
CA LYS A 30 -13.45 5.02 -5.89
C LYS A 30 -13.25 5.21 -4.39
N ASP A 31 -13.50 4.17 -3.62
CA ASP A 31 -13.33 4.18 -2.17
C ASP A 31 -11.85 4.22 -1.75
N GLU A 32 -10.97 3.50 -2.45
CA GLU A 32 -9.52 3.54 -2.24
C GLU A 32 -8.95 4.92 -2.58
N GLU A 33 -9.36 5.50 -3.70
CA GLU A 33 -8.94 6.85 -4.09
C GLU A 33 -9.39 7.91 -3.08
N GLN A 34 -10.64 7.83 -2.62
CA GLN A 34 -11.16 8.75 -1.60
C GLN A 34 -10.45 8.56 -0.25
N PHE A 35 -10.12 7.34 0.13
CA PHE A 35 -9.36 7.05 1.35
C PHE A 35 -7.99 7.70 1.29
N MET A 36 -7.25 7.49 0.21
CA MET A 36 -5.92 8.07 0.01
C MET A 36 -5.96 9.60 0.03
N LYS A 37 -6.93 10.21 -0.64
CA LYS A 37 -7.11 11.65 -0.67
C LYS A 37 -7.43 12.25 0.70
N ARG A 38 -8.25 11.58 1.51
CA ARG A 38 -8.58 12.03 2.88
C ARG A 38 -7.39 11.97 3.83
N HIS A 39 -6.45 11.06 3.61
CA HIS A 39 -5.29 10.83 4.48
C HIS A 39 -3.96 11.21 3.83
N GLU A 40 -4.00 12.02 2.79
CA GLU A 40 -2.81 12.41 2.02
C GLU A 40 -1.74 13.07 2.91
N LYS A 41 -2.15 13.96 3.81
CA LYS A 41 -1.20 14.66 4.70
C LYS A 41 -0.50 13.72 5.66
N GLU A 42 -1.25 12.82 6.28
CA GLU A 42 -0.72 11.82 7.21
C GLU A 42 0.23 10.86 6.49
N MET A 43 -0.17 10.37 5.33
CA MET A 43 0.66 9.49 4.49
C MET A 43 1.94 10.18 4.04
N THR A 44 1.84 11.39 3.53
CA THR A 44 3.00 12.15 3.03
C THR A 44 3.98 12.43 4.15
N THR A 45 3.52 12.87 5.32
CA THR A 45 4.37 13.10 6.49
C THR A 45 5.08 11.81 6.92
N PHE A 46 4.37 10.68 6.97
CA PHE A 46 4.95 9.38 7.28
C PHE A 46 6.04 8.99 6.27
N MET A 47 5.75 9.10 4.98
CA MET A 47 6.71 8.75 3.94
C MET A 47 7.96 9.63 3.99
N GLU A 48 7.81 10.93 4.13
CA GLU A 48 8.95 11.87 4.19
C GLU A 48 9.83 11.66 5.41
N LYS A 49 9.23 11.45 6.57
CA LYS A 49 9.97 11.40 7.85
C LYS A 49 10.47 10.02 8.24
N CYS A 50 9.75 8.97 7.85
CA CYS A 50 10.04 7.60 8.30
C CYS A 50 10.82 6.77 7.29
N THR A 51 10.78 7.07 5.99
CA THR A 51 11.45 6.26 4.97
C THR A 51 12.87 6.72 4.63
N GLY A 52 13.35 7.78 5.22
CA GLY A 52 14.74 8.25 5.03
C GLY A 52 15.79 7.32 5.61
N CYS A 53 15.47 6.58 6.68
CA CYS A 53 16.38 5.64 7.37
C CYS A 53 15.96 4.18 7.22
N HIS A 54 14.66 3.91 7.05
CA HIS A 54 14.10 2.57 6.93
C HIS A 54 13.09 2.52 5.78
N SER A 55 12.88 1.33 5.20
CA SER A 55 11.78 1.14 4.25
C SER A 55 10.43 1.15 4.97
N ALA A 56 9.39 1.68 4.33
CA ALA A 56 8.01 1.65 4.84
C ALA A 56 7.56 0.23 5.15
N GLN A 57 7.94 -0.75 4.32
CA GLN A 57 7.61 -2.15 4.52
C GLN A 57 8.16 -2.70 5.85
N ARG A 58 9.38 -2.35 6.22
CA ARG A 58 9.99 -2.77 7.50
C ARG A 58 9.20 -2.26 8.69
N ILE A 59 8.71 -1.03 8.61
CA ILE A 59 7.92 -0.41 9.67
C ILE A 59 6.56 -1.07 9.77
N LEU A 60 5.84 -1.22 8.65
CA LEU A 60 4.49 -1.76 8.59
C LEU A 60 4.41 -3.28 8.85
N ALA A 61 5.48 -4.02 8.58
CA ALA A 61 5.53 -5.45 8.83
C ALA A 61 5.60 -5.82 10.32
N LYS A 62 6.01 -4.89 11.18
CA LYS A 62 6.09 -5.13 12.62
C LYS A 62 4.70 -5.08 13.25
N LYS A 63 4.23 -6.24 13.68
CA LYS A 63 2.96 -6.37 14.41
C LYS A 63 3.19 -6.12 15.89
N THR A 64 2.58 -5.08 16.43
CA THR A 64 2.66 -4.74 17.83
C THR A 64 1.45 -3.92 18.28
N SER A 65 1.30 -3.68 19.57
CA SER A 65 0.19 -2.89 20.10
C SER A 65 0.33 -1.40 19.73
N LYS A 66 -0.77 -0.67 19.83
CA LYS A 66 -0.75 0.80 19.62
C LYS A 66 0.20 1.47 20.60
N GLU A 67 0.15 1.09 21.86
CA GLU A 67 0.96 1.66 22.94
C GLU A 67 2.46 1.45 22.71
N GLU A 68 2.83 0.28 22.22
CA GLU A 68 4.22 -0.02 21.86
C GLU A 68 4.67 0.79 20.64
N TRP A 69 3.82 0.90 19.63
CA TRP A 69 4.10 1.74 18.48
C TRP A 69 4.29 3.20 18.87
N ASP A 70 3.43 3.75 19.72
CA ASP A 70 3.53 5.12 20.19
C ASP A 70 4.86 5.37 20.91
N LYS A 71 5.34 4.41 21.71
CA LYS A 71 6.67 4.47 22.35
C LYS A 71 7.80 4.48 21.32
N VAL A 72 7.74 3.58 20.32
CA VAL A 72 8.75 3.50 19.25
C VAL A 72 8.79 4.80 18.45
N LEU A 73 7.65 5.34 18.09
CA LEU A 73 7.56 6.59 17.31
C LEU A 73 8.10 7.79 18.10
N LYS A 74 7.84 7.86 19.40
CA LYS A 74 8.44 8.90 20.27
C LYS A 74 9.94 8.79 20.34
N VAL A 75 10.49 7.58 20.46
CA VAL A 75 11.94 7.35 20.44
C VAL A 75 12.55 7.76 19.11
N MET A 76 11.90 7.41 17.99
CA MET A 76 12.36 7.78 16.66
C MET A 76 12.32 9.30 16.44
N ALA A 77 11.25 9.96 16.87
CA ALA A 77 11.11 11.42 16.77
C ALA A 77 12.13 12.18 17.62
N GLY A 78 12.59 11.60 18.73
CA GLY A 78 13.62 12.17 19.61
C GLY A 78 15.05 12.05 19.10
N LYS A 79 15.29 11.35 18.00
CA LYS A 79 16.65 11.20 17.44
C LYS A 79 17.14 12.52 16.81
N PRO A 80 18.47 12.85 16.92
CA PRO A 80 19.00 14.14 16.49
C PRO A 80 18.72 14.50 15.02
N HIS A 81 18.63 13.52 14.16
CA HIS A 81 18.45 13.72 12.71
C HIS A 81 17.01 13.49 12.23
N ALA A 82 16.08 13.18 13.12
CA ALA A 82 14.70 12.89 12.75
C ALA A 82 13.95 14.16 12.27
N ASN A 83 14.21 15.29 12.92
CA ASN A 83 13.56 16.57 12.61
C ASN A 83 12.04 16.45 12.46
N ILE A 84 11.40 15.87 13.48
CA ILE A 84 9.96 15.61 13.53
C ILE A 84 9.34 16.52 14.60
N SER A 85 8.42 17.38 14.20
CA SER A 85 7.65 18.21 15.14
C SER A 85 6.57 17.38 15.87
N ALA A 86 6.02 17.93 16.95
CA ALA A 86 4.93 17.29 17.68
C ALA A 86 3.69 17.06 16.79
N GLU A 87 3.36 18.00 15.92
CA GLU A 87 2.25 17.90 14.98
C GLU A 87 2.52 16.82 13.90
N GLU A 88 3.74 16.76 13.39
CA GLU A 88 4.14 15.70 12.44
C GLU A 88 4.12 14.32 13.09
N LEU A 89 4.55 14.20 14.34
CA LEU A 89 4.48 12.94 15.09
C LEU A 89 3.04 12.47 15.25
N GLU A 90 2.10 13.36 15.55
CA GLU A 90 0.68 13.03 15.65
C GLU A 90 0.12 12.50 14.31
N ARG A 91 0.48 13.14 13.20
CA ARG A 91 0.10 12.65 11.86
C ARG A 91 0.68 11.27 11.55
N ILE A 92 1.93 11.05 11.91
CA ILE A 92 2.61 9.75 11.73
C ILE A 92 1.92 8.67 12.58
N GLN A 93 1.60 8.95 13.83
CA GLN A 93 0.88 8.03 14.71
C GLN A 93 -0.50 7.68 14.12
N LYS A 94 -1.24 8.66 13.67
CA LYS A 94 -2.55 8.46 13.04
C LYS A 94 -2.45 7.59 11.78
N TRP A 95 -1.49 7.86 10.90
CA TRP A 95 -1.27 7.04 9.71
C TRP A 95 -0.88 5.62 10.05
N ASN A 96 0.04 5.43 10.99
CA ASN A 96 0.46 4.11 11.45
C ASN A 96 -0.71 3.30 12.02
N ASP A 97 -1.57 3.93 12.81
CA ASP A 97 -2.77 3.29 13.36
C ASP A 97 -3.74 2.85 12.26
N LEU A 98 -3.97 3.69 11.26
CA LEU A 98 -4.80 3.36 10.10
C LEU A 98 -4.24 2.16 9.32
N MET A 99 -2.94 2.14 9.05
CA MET A 99 -2.29 1.05 8.33
C MET A 99 -2.29 -0.25 9.13
N GLN A 100 -1.99 -0.20 10.42
CA GLN A 100 -2.01 -1.38 11.28
C GLN A 100 -3.41 -1.99 11.40
N SER A 101 -4.45 -1.18 11.47
CA SER A 101 -5.83 -1.68 11.52
C SER A 101 -6.33 -2.26 10.20
N THR A 102 -5.83 -1.77 9.07
CA THR A 102 -6.25 -2.19 7.73
C THR A 102 -5.49 -3.40 7.22
N ILE A 103 -4.16 -3.41 7.39
CA ILE A 103 -3.28 -4.47 6.87
C ILE A 103 -3.19 -5.66 7.81
N SER A 104 -3.23 -5.42 9.09
CA SER A 104 -3.09 -6.45 10.11
C SER A 104 -3.99 -6.14 11.30
N PRO A 105 -5.21 -6.69 11.31
CA PRO A 105 -6.08 -6.56 12.47
C PRO A 105 -5.31 -6.96 13.74
N ARG A 106 -5.33 -6.09 14.73
CA ARG A 106 -4.67 -6.37 16.01
C ARG A 106 -5.39 -7.54 16.69
N PRO A 107 -4.65 -8.41 17.31
CA PRO A 107 -5.26 -9.46 18.12
C PRO A 107 -6.11 -8.88 19.25
#